data_492ed65e6e46393e3f7d05158e9b2ab1
#
_entry.id   492ed65e6e46393e3f7d05158e9b2ab1
#
_cell.length_a   1.000
_cell.length_b   1.000
_cell.length_c   1.000
_cell.angle_alpha   90.00
_cell.angle_beta   90.00
_cell.angle_gamma   90.00
#
_symmetry.space_group_name_H-M   'P 1'
#
loop_
_entity.id
_entity.type
_entity.pdbx_description
1 polymer ?
#
loop_
_entity_poly.entity_id
_entity_poly.type
_entity_poly.pdbx_seq_one_letter_code
_entity_poly.pdbx_strand_id
1 'polypeptide(L)'
;MQSLLFGKQKTMEIPEHHIPAQLILLFILYGGSAMAAVILCVYLLLRKGNAIAAEITPPMRLRRWAAAFFGVAALIHVWWLLFYIYSWDFHSVSYVVVLTLDCVTLPITIYGTLLSMLQDRERSLWPVFIALIPLVVMELLRIIYPSMEVVYMGIVYFLSLSVLFTIYIVIAVRQYGRWLRDNYADLEHKEVWLSHMLIIIFLLFIVVYGFTDDNLVLNYLIEVIALTLFALLLWRVETLPKLEVTTEQQEALCAEHEPAPQAKKSPSLPSDIGQRLAEQCVDTQLYVQHDLTLHQLAMVLGTNRSYLSQYFSGLGLSFNIYINDLRINHFIRLYQEAVASQRHFTAQQLASASGYRSYSTFSLAFKQRMGQSVTAWMHDAANQPT
;
A
#
# COMPACT_ATOMS: atom_id res chain seq x y z
N MET A 1 -36.86 -12.69 -2.12
CA MET A 1 -35.52 -13.24 -2.35
C MET A 1 -35.31 -13.72 -3.80
N GLN A 2 -36.32 -14.23 -4.51
CA GLN A 2 -36.26 -14.42 -5.97
C GLN A 2 -36.23 -13.09 -6.77
N SER A 3 -36.69 -11.99 -6.19
CA SER A 3 -36.65 -10.66 -6.82
C SER A 3 -35.27 -9.96 -6.74
N LEU A 4 -34.35 -10.47 -5.95
CA LEU A 4 -33.00 -9.92 -5.79
C LEU A 4 -32.00 -10.41 -6.85
N LEU A 5 -32.32 -11.51 -7.56
CA LEU A 5 -31.45 -12.09 -8.59
C LEU A 5 -32.06 -12.03 -10.00
N PHE A 6 -33.36 -11.77 -10.09
CA PHE A 6 -34.09 -11.62 -11.36
C PHE A 6 -34.98 -10.39 -11.23
N GLY A 7 -34.38 -9.22 -11.30
CA GLY A 7 -35.12 -7.98 -11.42
C GLY A 7 -36.21 -8.18 -12.49
N LYS A 8 -37.47 -7.97 -12.11
CA LYS A 8 -38.56 -7.96 -13.09
C LYS A 8 -38.09 -7.12 -14.25
N GLN A 9 -38.07 -7.73 -15.42
CA GLN A 9 -37.97 -7.06 -16.72
C GLN A 9 -39.07 -5.97 -16.79
N LYS A 10 -38.79 -4.84 -16.14
CA LYS A 10 -39.49 -3.61 -16.47
C LYS A 10 -38.79 -3.15 -17.73
N THR A 11 -39.35 -3.53 -18.88
CA THR A 11 -39.09 -2.80 -20.11
C THR A 11 -39.23 -1.34 -19.77
N MET A 12 -38.07 -0.67 -19.67
CA MET A 12 -38.02 0.77 -19.51
C MET A 12 -38.53 1.30 -20.89
N GLU A 13 -39.83 1.48 -21.03
CA GLU A 13 -40.37 2.27 -22.13
C GLU A 13 -39.80 3.66 -21.96
N ILE A 14 -38.72 3.92 -22.66
CA ILE A 14 -38.13 5.25 -22.78
C ILE A 14 -39.14 6.06 -23.59
N PRO A 15 -39.83 7.06 -22.99
CA PRO A 15 -40.67 7.96 -23.75
C PRO A 15 -39.80 8.61 -24.83
N GLU A 16 -40.30 8.63 -26.06
CA GLU A 16 -39.56 8.93 -27.31
C GLU A 16 -38.77 10.25 -27.33
N HIS A 17 -38.80 11.11 -26.29
CA HIS A 17 -38.20 12.44 -26.43
C HIS A 17 -37.39 13.00 -25.24
N HIS A 18 -37.28 12.34 -24.09
CA HIS A 18 -36.45 12.91 -23.01
C HIS A 18 -35.73 11.83 -22.20
N ILE A 19 -34.40 11.68 -22.41
CA ILE A 19 -33.53 10.92 -21.50
C ILE A 19 -33.51 11.71 -20.18
N PRO A 20 -33.85 11.10 -19.03
CA PRO A 20 -33.79 11.77 -17.75
C PRO A 20 -32.37 12.36 -17.47
N ALA A 21 -32.31 13.61 -17.01
CA ALA A 21 -31.05 14.29 -16.75
C ALA A 21 -30.12 13.46 -15.84
N GLN A 22 -30.69 12.67 -14.96
CA GLN A 22 -29.96 11.73 -14.10
C GLN A 22 -29.19 10.68 -14.89
N LEU A 23 -29.80 10.07 -15.90
CA LEU A 23 -29.09 9.09 -16.75
C LEU A 23 -28.02 9.74 -17.59
N ILE A 24 -28.22 10.96 -18.10
CA ILE A 24 -27.20 11.71 -18.83
C ILE A 24 -25.98 11.95 -17.92
N LEU A 25 -26.22 12.37 -16.67
CA LEU A 25 -25.14 12.60 -15.71
C LEU A 25 -24.39 11.31 -15.38
N LEU A 26 -25.09 10.17 -15.22
CA LEU A 26 -24.45 8.87 -15.02
C LEU A 26 -23.56 8.49 -16.22
N PHE A 27 -24.03 8.66 -17.45
CA PHE A 27 -23.23 8.37 -18.65
C PHE A 27 -22.00 9.28 -18.77
N ILE A 28 -22.12 10.55 -18.38
CA ILE A 28 -20.98 11.47 -18.32
C ILE A 28 -19.96 11.00 -17.29
N LEU A 29 -20.41 10.59 -16.11
CA LEU A 29 -19.54 10.09 -15.03
C LEU A 29 -18.85 8.78 -15.45
N TYR A 30 -19.62 7.84 -16.01
CA TYR A 30 -19.13 6.56 -16.53
C TYR A 30 -18.09 6.75 -17.65
N GLY A 31 -18.39 7.61 -18.63
CA GLY A 31 -17.44 7.95 -19.70
C GLY A 31 -16.20 8.70 -19.16
N GLY A 32 -16.39 9.54 -18.15
CA GLY A 32 -15.31 10.26 -17.47
C GLY A 32 -14.36 9.31 -16.73
N SER A 33 -14.90 8.31 -16.00
CA SER A 33 -14.09 7.30 -15.30
C SER A 33 -13.35 6.38 -16.28
N ALA A 34 -14.01 5.96 -17.36
CA ALA A 34 -13.36 5.21 -18.44
C ALA A 34 -12.19 5.99 -19.06
N MET A 35 -12.41 7.25 -19.40
CA MET A 35 -11.38 8.12 -19.97
C MET A 35 -10.23 8.35 -18.99
N ALA A 36 -10.54 8.58 -17.71
CA ALA A 36 -9.53 8.72 -16.66
C ALA A 36 -8.66 7.45 -16.57
N ALA A 37 -9.27 6.26 -16.59
CA ALA A 37 -8.54 5.00 -16.57
C ALA A 37 -7.59 4.85 -17.77
N VAL A 38 -8.04 5.20 -18.98
CA VAL A 38 -7.20 5.18 -20.20
C VAL A 38 -6.03 6.15 -20.07
N ILE A 39 -6.28 7.40 -19.66
CA ILE A 39 -5.25 8.43 -19.50
C ILE A 39 -4.21 7.97 -18.48
N LEU A 40 -4.63 7.44 -17.33
CA LEU A 40 -3.74 6.98 -16.27
C LEU A 40 -2.91 5.77 -16.72
N CYS A 41 -3.52 4.83 -17.45
CA CYS A 41 -2.80 3.69 -18.02
C CYS A 41 -1.69 4.17 -18.97
N VAL A 42 -2.04 5.01 -19.95
CA VAL A 42 -1.10 5.55 -20.94
C VAL A 42 -0.02 6.40 -20.26
N TYR A 43 -0.39 7.24 -19.30
CA TYR A 43 0.53 8.04 -18.49
C TYR A 43 1.58 7.16 -17.80
N LEU A 44 1.16 6.11 -17.09
CA LEU A 44 2.10 5.23 -16.39
C LEU A 44 2.96 4.38 -17.32
N LEU A 45 2.49 4.05 -18.51
CA LEU A 45 3.27 3.29 -19.50
C LEU A 45 4.31 4.15 -20.22
N LEU A 46 3.95 5.37 -20.63
CA LEU A 46 4.78 6.19 -21.52
C LEU A 46 5.70 7.15 -20.76
N ARG A 47 5.26 7.74 -19.65
CA ARG A 47 6.06 8.71 -18.92
C ARG A 47 7.09 8.04 -18.02
N LYS A 48 8.35 8.41 -18.14
CA LYS A 48 9.45 7.84 -17.34
C LYS A 48 9.62 8.49 -15.96
N GLY A 49 9.29 9.78 -15.81
CA GLY A 49 9.38 10.53 -14.55
C GLY A 49 8.03 10.71 -13.86
N ASN A 50 8.05 11.03 -12.57
CA ASN A 50 6.86 11.37 -11.81
C ASN A 50 6.40 12.80 -12.06
N ALA A 51 5.08 13.07 -11.98
CA ALA A 51 4.52 14.40 -12.10
C ALA A 51 4.37 15.08 -10.73
N ILE A 52 4.01 14.31 -9.71
CA ILE A 52 3.71 14.80 -8.36
C ILE A 52 4.99 14.93 -7.54
N ALA A 53 5.87 13.95 -7.62
CA ALA A 53 7.15 13.93 -6.90
C ALA A 53 8.29 13.63 -7.87
N ALA A 54 8.76 14.67 -8.57
CA ALA A 54 9.75 14.53 -9.64
C ALA A 54 11.10 13.96 -9.17
N GLU A 55 11.44 14.12 -7.88
CA GLU A 55 12.67 13.62 -7.27
C GLU A 55 12.60 12.12 -6.91
N ILE A 56 11.39 11.54 -6.88
CA ILE A 56 11.18 10.15 -6.48
C ILE A 56 11.13 9.27 -7.72
N THR A 57 11.97 8.21 -7.72
CA THR A 57 11.88 7.14 -8.72
C THR A 57 10.98 6.02 -8.19
N PRO A 58 9.83 5.75 -8.83
CA PRO A 58 8.94 4.70 -8.36
C PRO A 58 9.47 3.31 -8.75
N PRO A 59 9.10 2.25 -7.98
CA PRO A 59 9.39 0.88 -8.38
C PRO A 59 8.73 0.55 -9.72
N MET A 60 9.53 0.12 -10.72
CA MET A 60 9.01 -0.20 -12.06
C MET A 60 7.95 -1.30 -12.04
N ARG A 61 8.07 -2.26 -11.12
CA ARG A 61 7.07 -3.33 -10.92
C ARG A 61 5.71 -2.74 -10.52
N LEU A 62 5.68 -1.83 -9.55
CA LEU A 62 4.47 -1.15 -9.12
C LEU A 62 3.82 -0.37 -10.27
N ARG A 63 4.64 0.39 -11.01
CA ARG A 63 4.17 1.19 -12.12
C ARG A 63 3.51 0.34 -13.23
N ARG A 64 4.10 -0.82 -13.55
CA ARG A 64 3.54 -1.75 -14.55
C ARG A 64 2.22 -2.37 -14.08
N TRP A 65 2.13 -2.81 -12.81
CA TRP A 65 0.91 -3.38 -12.26
C TRP A 65 -0.21 -2.35 -12.13
N ALA A 66 0.11 -1.13 -11.71
CA ALA A 66 -0.87 -0.04 -11.69
C ALA A 66 -1.37 0.33 -13.10
N ALA A 67 -0.48 0.36 -14.09
CA ALA A 67 -0.88 0.56 -15.48
C ALA A 67 -1.80 -0.57 -15.97
N ALA A 68 -1.49 -1.83 -15.64
CA ALA A 68 -2.34 -2.97 -15.96
C ALA A 68 -3.72 -2.86 -15.28
N PHE A 69 -3.77 -2.44 -14.01
CA PHE A 69 -5.03 -2.19 -13.30
C PHE A 69 -5.88 -1.12 -14.01
N PHE A 70 -5.29 0.04 -14.36
CA PHE A 70 -6.02 1.08 -15.09
C PHE A 70 -6.45 0.62 -16.48
N GLY A 71 -5.64 -0.18 -17.18
CA GLY A 71 -5.99 -0.78 -18.46
C GLY A 71 -7.19 -1.72 -18.35
N VAL A 72 -7.22 -2.58 -17.34
CA VAL A 72 -8.37 -3.45 -17.04
C VAL A 72 -9.58 -2.63 -16.66
N ALA A 73 -9.45 -1.61 -15.81
CA ALA A 73 -10.56 -0.73 -15.45
C ALA A 73 -11.18 -0.05 -16.67
N ALA A 74 -10.37 0.39 -17.64
CA ALA A 74 -10.86 0.94 -18.90
C ALA A 74 -11.60 -0.13 -19.74
N LEU A 75 -11.06 -1.35 -19.82
CA LEU A 75 -11.69 -2.46 -20.55
C LEU A 75 -13.03 -2.87 -19.92
N ILE A 76 -13.16 -2.86 -18.60
CA ILE A 76 -14.41 -3.12 -17.89
C ILE A 76 -15.51 -2.20 -18.41
N HIS A 77 -15.26 -0.91 -18.52
CA HIS A 77 -16.22 0.04 -19.05
C HIS A 77 -16.60 -0.29 -20.50
N VAL A 78 -15.65 -0.73 -21.33
CA VAL A 78 -15.91 -1.06 -22.73
C VAL A 78 -16.78 -2.31 -22.87
N TRP A 79 -16.43 -3.42 -22.24
CA TRP A 79 -17.20 -4.66 -22.43
C TRP A 79 -18.56 -4.63 -21.74
N TRP A 80 -18.75 -3.90 -20.62
CA TRP A 80 -20.06 -3.65 -20.05
C TRP A 80 -20.92 -2.77 -20.97
N LEU A 81 -20.33 -1.73 -21.57
CA LEU A 81 -21.02 -0.91 -22.55
C LEU A 81 -21.45 -1.75 -23.75
N LEU A 82 -20.59 -2.61 -24.28
CA LEU A 82 -20.93 -3.52 -25.38
C LEU A 82 -22.04 -4.51 -24.97
N PHE A 83 -21.97 -5.04 -23.76
CA PHE A 83 -23.03 -5.89 -23.22
C PHE A 83 -24.37 -5.17 -23.19
N TYR A 84 -24.42 -3.95 -22.70
CA TYR A 84 -25.63 -3.15 -22.67
C TYR A 84 -26.19 -2.83 -24.08
N ILE A 85 -25.33 -2.59 -25.05
CA ILE A 85 -25.74 -2.26 -26.41
C ILE A 85 -26.27 -3.51 -27.15
N TYR A 86 -25.63 -4.66 -27.00
CA TYR A 86 -25.88 -5.81 -27.86
C TYR A 86 -26.72 -6.93 -27.23
N SER A 87 -26.67 -7.11 -25.92
CA SER A 87 -27.24 -8.29 -25.29
C SER A 87 -28.37 -7.97 -24.32
N TRP A 88 -28.13 -7.07 -23.40
CA TRP A 88 -29.01 -6.72 -22.27
C TRP A 88 -29.76 -7.91 -21.61
N ASP A 89 -29.24 -9.11 -21.78
CA ASP A 89 -29.82 -10.34 -21.24
C ASP A 89 -28.86 -10.98 -20.20
N PHE A 90 -29.22 -10.86 -18.95
CA PHE A 90 -28.44 -11.39 -17.80
C PHE A 90 -28.42 -12.92 -17.74
N HIS A 91 -29.19 -13.61 -18.59
CA HIS A 91 -29.13 -15.07 -18.72
C HIS A 91 -28.29 -15.49 -19.94
N SER A 92 -27.77 -14.55 -20.68
CA SER A 92 -26.98 -14.81 -21.89
C SER A 92 -25.59 -15.30 -21.55
N VAL A 93 -24.98 -16.07 -22.44
CA VAL A 93 -23.56 -16.44 -22.38
C VAL A 93 -22.66 -15.19 -22.34
N SER A 94 -23.07 -14.11 -23.03
CA SER A 94 -22.34 -12.84 -23.03
C SER A 94 -22.21 -12.24 -21.65
N TYR A 95 -23.26 -12.31 -20.82
CA TYR A 95 -23.20 -11.86 -19.42
C TYR A 95 -22.20 -12.67 -18.60
N VAL A 96 -22.26 -14.01 -18.72
CA VAL A 96 -21.33 -14.89 -17.99
C VAL A 96 -19.89 -14.61 -18.40
N VAL A 97 -19.62 -14.38 -19.68
CA VAL A 97 -18.27 -14.04 -20.17
C VAL A 97 -17.79 -12.72 -19.59
N VAL A 98 -18.62 -11.66 -19.62
CA VAL A 98 -18.24 -10.34 -19.07
C VAL A 98 -17.96 -10.44 -17.57
N LEU A 99 -18.84 -11.10 -16.83
CA LEU A 99 -18.67 -11.31 -15.39
C LEU A 99 -17.40 -12.11 -15.07
N THR A 100 -17.11 -13.16 -15.84
CA THR A 100 -15.88 -13.95 -15.68
C THR A 100 -14.64 -13.11 -15.93
N LEU A 101 -14.64 -12.25 -16.95
CA LEU A 101 -13.55 -11.33 -17.23
C LEU A 101 -13.30 -10.40 -16.04
N ASP A 102 -14.35 -9.82 -15.44
CA ASP A 102 -14.24 -8.97 -14.26
C ASP A 102 -13.67 -9.75 -13.05
N CYS A 103 -14.26 -10.90 -12.74
CA CYS A 103 -13.88 -11.73 -11.60
C CYS A 103 -12.45 -12.29 -11.69
N VAL A 104 -11.86 -12.34 -12.89
CA VAL A 104 -10.48 -12.82 -13.08
C VAL A 104 -9.50 -11.66 -13.17
N THR A 105 -9.77 -10.67 -14.04
CA THR A 105 -8.78 -9.63 -14.35
C THR A 105 -8.61 -8.59 -13.26
N LEU A 106 -9.71 -8.20 -12.60
CA LEU A 106 -9.66 -7.23 -11.49
C LEU A 106 -8.84 -7.75 -10.30
N PRO A 107 -9.12 -8.94 -9.72
CA PRO A 107 -8.31 -9.44 -8.59
C PRO A 107 -6.83 -9.54 -8.95
N ILE A 108 -6.47 -10.09 -10.11
CA ILE A 108 -5.07 -10.23 -10.53
C ILE A 108 -4.36 -8.88 -10.53
N THR A 109 -4.96 -7.86 -11.15
CA THR A 109 -4.32 -6.55 -11.29
C THR A 109 -4.28 -5.77 -9.98
N ILE A 110 -5.31 -5.89 -9.15
CA ILE A 110 -5.35 -5.27 -7.81
C ILE A 110 -4.31 -5.90 -6.90
N TYR A 111 -4.29 -7.23 -6.77
CA TYR A 111 -3.31 -7.89 -5.92
C TYR A 111 -1.88 -7.71 -6.44
N GLY A 112 -1.68 -7.73 -7.76
CA GLY A 112 -0.42 -7.40 -8.39
C GLY A 112 0.07 -6.00 -7.99
N THR A 113 -0.82 -5.02 -8.01
CA THR A 113 -0.53 -3.64 -7.62
C THR A 113 -0.22 -3.54 -6.12
N LEU A 114 -1.08 -4.09 -5.26
CA LEU A 114 -0.89 -4.04 -3.80
C LEU A 114 0.39 -4.75 -3.35
N LEU A 115 0.67 -5.94 -3.88
CA LEU A 115 1.88 -6.68 -3.53
C LEU A 115 3.15 -6.02 -4.08
N SER A 116 3.07 -5.30 -5.21
CA SER A 116 4.22 -4.59 -5.77
C SER A 116 4.58 -3.31 -5.00
N MET A 117 3.71 -2.82 -4.11
CA MET A 117 4.04 -1.75 -3.17
C MET A 117 4.95 -2.21 -2.03
N LEU A 118 4.97 -3.52 -1.75
CA LEU A 118 5.76 -4.12 -0.67
C LEU A 118 7.12 -4.51 -1.23
N GLN A 119 8.18 -3.82 -0.77
CA GLN A 119 9.53 -3.92 -1.33
C GLN A 119 10.50 -4.73 -0.46
N ASP A 120 10.01 -5.36 0.62
CA ASP A 120 10.82 -6.19 1.53
C ASP A 120 11.29 -7.50 0.89
N ARG A 121 10.47 -8.09 0.04
CA ARG A 121 10.75 -9.33 -0.71
C ARG A 121 9.89 -9.43 -1.97
N GLU A 122 10.34 -10.19 -2.93
CA GLU A 122 9.54 -10.51 -4.11
C GLU A 122 8.46 -11.54 -3.75
N ARG A 123 7.19 -11.14 -3.94
CA ARG A 123 6.03 -12.02 -3.74
C ARG A 123 5.54 -12.51 -5.08
N SER A 124 5.42 -13.81 -5.21
CA SER A 124 4.86 -14.44 -6.42
C SER A 124 3.34 -14.29 -6.46
N LEU A 125 2.81 -14.07 -7.67
CA LEU A 125 1.37 -13.97 -7.92
C LEU A 125 0.74 -15.30 -8.37
N TRP A 126 1.54 -16.35 -8.61
CA TRP A 126 1.01 -17.62 -9.09
C TRP A 126 -0.08 -18.23 -8.17
N PRO A 127 -0.06 -18.07 -6.81
CA PRO A 127 -1.15 -18.56 -5.98
C PRO A 127 -2.50 -17.90 -6.30
N VAL A 128 -2.49 -16.61 -6.70
CA VAL A 128 -3.71 -15.90 -7.11
C VAL A 128 -4.28 -16.54 -8.38
N PHE A 129 -3.44 -16.82 -9.37
CA PHE A 129 -3.89 -17.47 -10.60
C PHE A 129 -4.49 -18.84 -10.34
N ILE A 130 -3.86 -19.68 -9.53
CA ILE A 130 -4.39 -21.00 -9.17
C ILE A 130 -5.73 -20.88 -8.42
N ALA A 131 -5.82 -19.94 -7.48
CA ALA A 131 -7.03 -19.74 -6.70
C ALA A 131 -8.22 -19.24 -7.54
N LEU A 132 -8.00 -18.65 -8.71
CA LEU A 132 -9.06 -18.23 -9.62
C LEU A 132 -9.55 -19.36 -10.56
N ILE A 133 -8.81 -20.47 -10.71
CA ILE A 133 -9.20 -21.57 -11.58
C ILE A 133 -10.58 -22.15 -11.22
N PRO A 134 -10.91 -22.48 -9.94
CA PRO A 134 -12.21 -23.00 -9.59
C PRO A 134 -13.35 -22.02 -9.95
N LEU A 135 -13.11 -20.71 -9.82
CA LEU A 135 -14.10 -19.69 -10.20
C LEU A 135 -14.41 -19.76 -11.70
N VAL A 136 -13.39 -19.81 -12.54
CA VAL A 136 -13.55 -19.95 -13.99
C VAL A 136 -14.30 -21.24 -14.34
N VAL A 137 -13.98 -22.35 -13.66
CA VAL A 137 -14.68 -23.62 -13.85
C VAL A 137 -16.17 -23.51 -13.47
N MET A 138 -16.49 -22.82 -12.37
CA MET A 138 -17.89 -22.61 -11.95
C MET A 138 -18.65 -21.76 -12.96
N GLU A 139 -18.04 -20.71 -13.49
CA GLU A 139 -18.68 -19.87 -14.55
C GLU A 139 -18.87 -20.65 -15.85
N LEU A 140 -17.93 -21.50 -16.25
CA LEU A 140 -18.10 -22.39 -17.39
C LEU A 140 -19.23 -23.43 -17.15
N LEU A 141 -19.31 -24.01 -15.95
CA LEU A 141 -20.39 -24.91 -15.56
C LEU A 141 -21.75 -24.21 -15.60
N ARG A 142 -21.82 -22.92 -15.23
CA ARG A 142 -23.02 -22.11 -15.32
C ARG A 142 -23.57 -21.99 -16.75
N ILE A 143 -22.67 -21.96 -17.76
CA ILE A 143 -23.08 -21.94 -19.18
C ILE A 143 -23.72 -23.28 -19.58
N ILE A 144 -23.16 -24.40 -19.08
CA ILE A 144 -23.61 -25.75 -19.45
C ILE A 144 -24.85 -26.15 -18.63
N TYR A 145 -24.84 -25.81 -17.33
CA TYR A 145 -25.90 -26.12 -16.37
C TYR A 145 -26.38 -24.83 -15.69
N PRO A 146 -27.29 -24.10 -16.30
CA PRO A 146 -27.80 -22.84 -15.76
C PRO A 146 -28.68 -23.11 -14.54
N SER A 147 -28.06 -23.33 -13.38
CA SER A 147 -28.74 -23.53 -12.10
C SER A 147 -28.33 -22.44 -11.10
N MET A 148 -29.26 -22.04 -10.24
CA MET A 148 -29.00 -21.08 -9.17
C MET A 148 -27.99 -21.57 -8.15
N GLU A 149 -27.92 -22.88 -7.95
CA GLU A 149 -26.95 -23.49 -7.03
C GLU A 149 -25.50 -23.21 -7.45
N VAL A 150 -25.20 -23.32 -8.75
CA VAL A 150 -23.88 -23.02 -9.31
C VAL A 150 -23.55 -21.52 -9.13
N VAL A 151 -24.53 -20.65 -9.35
CA VAL A 151 -24.35 -19.18 -9.12
C VAL A 151 -24.01 -18.91 -7.65
N TYR A 152 -24.78 -19.47 -6.71
CA TYR A 152 -24.51 -19.27 -5.27
C TYR A 152 -23.16 -19.84 -4.85
N MET A 153 -22.76 -21.00 -5.36
CA MET A 153 -21.44 -21.56 -5.10
C MET A 153 -20.31 -20.63 -5.60
N GLY A 154 -20.47 -20.08 -6.80
CA GLY A 154 -19.52 -19.11 -7.37
C GLY A 154 -19.39 -17.86 -6.51
N ILE A 155 -20.53 -17.27 -6.10
CA ILE A 155 -20.55 -16.08 -5.23
C ILE A 155 -19.88 -16.37 -3.88
N VAL A 156 -20.26 -17.46 -3.22
CA VAL A 156 -19.67 -17.84 -1.91
C VAL A 156 -18.18 -18.09 -2.03
N TYR A 157 -17.74 -18.75 -3.11
CA TYR A 157 -16.32 -18.96 -3.37
C TYR A 157 -15.57 -17.65 -3.59
N PHE A 158 -16.08 -16.77 -4.44
CA PHE A 158 -15.48 -15.46 -4.73
C PHE A 158 -15.35 -14.59 -3.47
N LEU A 159 -16.41 -14.52 -2.65
CA LEU A 159 -16.38 -13.78 -1.38
C LEU A 159 -15.37 -14.39 -0.39
N SER A 160 -15.36 -15.70 -0.27
CA SER A 160 -14.40 -16.40 0.59
C SER A 160 -12.95 -16.14 0.14
N LEU A 161 -12.69 -16.21 -1.15
CA LEU A 161 -11.39 -15.93 -1.74
C LEU A 161 -10.98 -14.47 -1.50
N SER A 162 -11.90 -13.52 -1.66
CA SER A 162 -11.67 -12.10 -1.42
C SER A 162 -11.29 -11.82 0.04
N VAL A 163 -11.95 -12.49 0.99
CA VAL A 163 -11.62 -12.40 2.42
C VAL A 163 -10.22 -12.98 2.70
N LEU A 164 -9.92 -14.16 2.17
CA LEU A 164 -8.61 -14.80 2.36
C LEU A 164 -7.46 -13.94 1.80
N PHE A 165 -7.64 -13.39 0.59
CA PHE A 165 -6.66 -12.49 0.01
C PHE A 165 -6.48 -11.19 0.81
N THR A 166 -7.57 -10.65 1.34
CA THR A 166 -7.51 -9.46 2.20
C THR A 166 -6.72 -9.75 3.47
N ILE A 167 -6.99 -10.88 4.14
CA ILE A 167 -6.22 -11.30 5.32
C ILE A 167 -4.73 -11.42 4.97
N TYR A 168 -4.42 -12.08 3.85
CA TYR A 168 -3.04 -12.22 3.38
C TYR A 168 -2.35 -10.86 3.16
N ILE A 169 -3.01 -9.92 2.48
CA ILE A 169 -2.48 -8.57 2.24
C ILE A 169 -2.26 -7.83 3.57
N VAL A 170 -3.20 -7.90 4.50
CA VAL A 170 -3.05 -7.24 5.82
C VAL A 170 -1.85 -7.81 6.58
N ILE A 171 -1.68 -9.12 6.58
CA ILE A 171 -0.51 -9.77 7.20
C ILE A 171 0.79 -9.32 6.50
N ALA A 172 0.80 -9.31 5.17
CA ALA A 172 1.97 -8.90 4.38
C ALA A 172 2.36 -7.43 4.64
N VAL A 173 1.37 -6.53 4.71
CA VAL A 173 1.60 -5.10 5.03
C VAL A 173 2.14 -4.92 6.46
N ARG A 174 1.63 -5.69 7.44
CA ARG A 174 2.15 -5.66 8.82
C ARG A 174 3.60 -6.17 8.89
N GLN A 175 3.94 -7.22 8.14
CA GLN A 175 5.31 -7.72 8.03
C GLN A 175 6.23 -6.67 7.40
N TYR A 176 5.80 -6.04 6.31
CA TYR A 176 6.53 -4.96 5.66
C TYR A 176 6.75 -3.76 6.59
N GLY A 177 5.75 -3.34 7.35
CA GLY A 177 5.89 -2.26 8.32
C GLY A 177 6.90 -2.57 9.44
N ARG A 178 6.98 -3.82 9.90
CA ARG A 178 8.05 -4.25 10.84
C ARG A 178 9.41 -4.18 10.17
N TRP A 179 9.54 -4.76 8.98
CA TRP A 179 10.77 -4.72 8.21
C TRP A 179 11.28 -3.29 7.96
N LEU A 180 10.39 -2.33 7.66
CA LEU A 180 10.76 -0.93 7.52
C LEU A 180 11.38 -0.36 8.80
N ARG A 181 10.75 -0.60 9.96
CA ARG A 181 11.26 -0.12 11.25
C ARG A 181 12.59 -0.74 11.64
N ASP A 182 12.82 -1.99 11.20
CA ASP A 182 14.05 -2.70 11.47
C ASP A 182 15.20 -2.25 10.55
N ASN A 183 14.91 -1.54 9.45
CA ASN A 183 15.92 -1.23 8.44
C ASN A 183 16.14 0.25 8.16
N TYR A 184 15.17 1.11 8.51
CA TYR A 184 15.21 2.55 8.18
C TYR A 184 14.97 3.40 9.43
N ALA A 185 15.82 4.41 9.62
CA ALA A 185 15.61 5.42 10.66
C ALA A 185 14.42 6.34 10.31
N ASP A 186 14.28 6.70 9.03
CA ASP A 186 13.23 7.58 8.55
C ASP A 186 12.20 6.80 7.75
N LEU A 187 10.94 6.81 8.21
CA LEU A 187 9.82 6.10 7.58
C LEU A 187 8.98 6.99 6.67
N GLU A 188 9.29 8.28 6.60
CA GLU A 188 8.55 9.26 5.80
C GLU A 188 8.46 8.81 4.33
N HIS A 189 7.27 8.86 3.75
CA HIS A 189 6.95 8.35 2.41
C HIS A 189 7.14 6.83 2.18
N LYS A 190 7.78 6.10 3.12
CA LYS A 190 7.97 4.65 3.04
C LYS A 190 6.81 3.88 3.68
N GLU A 191 6.06 4.53 4.58
CA GLU A 191 4.93 3.92 5.29
C GLU A 191 3.81 3.47 4.37
N VAL A 192 3.20 2.36 4.73
CA VAL A 192 2.17 1.68 3.92
C VAL A 192 0.75 1.88 4.43
N TRP A 193 0.51 2.84 5.36
CA TRP A 193 -0.84 3.10 5.87
C TRP A 193 -1.85 3.41 4.76
N LEU A 194 -1.39 4.09 3.69
CA LEU A 194 -2.21 4.36 2.53
C LEU A 194 -2.62 3.08 1.80
N SER A 195 -1.75 2.06 1.77
CA SER A 195 -2.10 0.75 1.19
C SER A 195 -3.21 0.07 1.98
N HIS A 196 -3.28 0.26 3.31
CA HIS A 196 -4.41 -0.19 4.12
C HIS A 196 -5.71 0.54 3.74
N MET A 197 -5.64 1.86 3.54
CA MET A 197 -6.79 2.65 3.08
C MET A 197 -7.29 2.17 1.71
N LEU A 198 -6.37 1.90 0.78
CA LEU A 198 -6.72 1.33 -0.52
C LEU A 198 -7.42 -0.03 -0.41
N ILE A 199 -6.98 -0.89 0.51
CA ILE A 199 -7.64 -2.19 0.77
C ILE A 199 -9.07 -1.97 1.29
N ILE A 200 -9.26 -1.05 2.23
CA ILE A 200 -10.58 -0.75 2.80
C ILE A 200 -11.51 -0.21 1.72
N ILE A 201 -11.05 0.73 0.89
CA ILE A 201 -11.82 1.28 -0.22
C ILE A 201 -12.18 0.17 -1.23
N PHE A 202 -11.24 -0.72 -1.52
CA PHE A 202 -11.46 -1.85 -2.39
C PHE A 202 -12.50 -2.84 -1.86
N LEU A 203 -12.44 -3.18 -0.57
CA LEU A 203 -13.45 -4.02 0.07
C LEU A 203 -14.83 -3.37 0.03
N LEU A 204 -14.90 -2.07 0.31
CA LEU A 204 -16.13 -1.32 0.22
C LEU A 204 -16.67 -1.34 -1.22
N PHE A 205 -15.81 -1.17 -2.21
CA PHE A 205 -16.17 -1.26 -3.62
C PHE A 205 -16.75 -2.64 -3.98
N ILE A 206 -16.12 -3.75 -3.57
CA ILE A 206 -16.64 -5.11 -3.81
C ILE A 206 -18.03 -5.29 -3.19
N VAL A 207 -18.21 -4.84 -1.94
CA VAL A 207 -19.50 -4.93 -1.25
C VAL A 207 -20.56 -4.13 -1.99
N VAL A 208 -20.28 -2.88 -2.34
CA VAL A 208 -21.23 -2.03 -3.07
C VAL A 208 -21.57 -2.63 -4.44
N TYR A 209 -20.54 -3.10 -5.16
CA TYR A 209 -20.73 -3.74 -6.47
C TYR A 209 -21.60 -5.00 -6.40
N GLY A 210 -21.44 -5.83 -5.35
CA GLY A 210 -22.25 -7.04 -5.16
C GLY A 210 -23.72 -6.77 -4.81
N PHE A 211 -24.07 -5.55 -4.38
CA PHE A 211 -25.43 -5.12 -4.07
C PHE A 211 -26.04 -4.16 -5.12
N THR A 212 -25.34 -3.90 -6.20
CA THR A 212 -25.85 -3.06 -7.30
C THR A 212 -26.88 -3.81 -8.13
N ASP A 213 -28.11 -3.80 -7.65
CA ASP A 213 -29.29 -4.11 -8.44
C ASP A 213 -29.86 -2.77 -8.92
N ASP A 214 -29.97 -2.52 -10.21
CA ASP A 214 -30.68 -1.42 -10.92
C ASP A 214 -30.86 -0.07 -10.16
N ASN A 215 -30.15 0.12 -9.07
CA ASN A 215 -30.26 1.32 -8.24
C ASN A 215 -29.30 2.40 -8.75
N LEU A 216 -29.89 3.44 -9.34
CA LEU A 216 -29.16 4.58 -9.90
C LEU A 216 -28.16 5.20 -8.89
N VAL A 217 -28.53 5.29 -7.62
CA VAL A 217 -27.67 5.86 -6.56
C VAL A 217 -26.43 5.00 -6.35
N LEU A 218 -26.58 3.67 -6.36
CA LEU A 218 -25.45 2.76 -6.22
C LEU A 218 -24.50 2.83 -7.42
N ASN A 219 -25.03 2.98 -8.63
CA ASN A 219 -24.22 3.17 -9.83
C ASN A 219 -23.38 4.46 -9.76
N TYR A 220 -23.96 5.59 -9.28
CA TYR A 220 -23.19 6.80 -9.02
C TYR A 220 -22.10 6.58 -7.97
N LEU A 221 -22.43 5.89 -6.89
CA LEU A 221 -21.50 5.63 -5.79
C LEU A 221 -20.29 4.81 -6.26
N ILE A 222 -20.53 3.80 -7.12
CA ILE A 222 -19.46 2.99 -7.71
C ILE A 222 -18.48 3.86 -8.50
N GLU A 223 -18.98 4.74 -9.37
CA GLU A 223 -18.12 5.60 -10.19
C GLU A 223 -17.31 6.59 -9.33
N VAL A 224 -17.92 7.15 -8.28
CA VAL A 224 -17.22 8.05 -7.36
C VAL A 224 -16.13 7.29 -6.58
N ILE A 225 -16.42 6.07 -6.11
CA ILE A 225 -15.43 5.21 -5.44
C ILE A 225 -14.30 4.85 -6.41
N ALA A 226 -14.62 4.49 -7.65
CA ALA A 226 -13.63 4.17 -8.68
C ALA A 226 -12.68 5.36 -8.95
N LEU A 227 -13.22 6.56 -9.19
CA LEU A 227 -12.42 7.78 -9.39
C LEU A 227 -11.56 8.12 -8.17
N THR A 228 -12.10 7.95 -6.96
CA THR A 228 -11.34 8.16 -5.72
C THR A 228 -10.18 7.16 -5.60
N LEU A 229 -10.45 5.89 -5.92
CA LEU A 229 -9.43 4.84 -5.94
C LEU A 229 -8.35 5.13 -6.99
N PHE A 230 -8.72 5.61 -8.19
CA PHE A 230 -7.78 5.99 -9.23
C PHE A 230 -6.86 7.11 -8.79
N ALA A 231 -7.41 8.16 -8.17
CA ALA A 231 -6.63 9.29 -7.67
C ALA A 231 -5.65 8.86 -6.56
N LEU A 232 -6.13 8.08 -5.58
CA LEU A 232 -5.30 7.58 -4.49
C LEU A 232 -4.20 6.63 -4.97
N LEU A 233 -4.53 5.74 -5.92
CA LEU A 233 -3.56 4.81 -6.47
C LEU A 233 -2.47 5.55 -7.27
N LEU A 234 -2.85 6.51 -8.12
CA LEU A 234 -1.89 7.33 -8.85
C LEU A 234 -0.97 8.07 -7.88
N TRP A 235 -1.56 8.75 -6.89
CA TRP A 235 -0.77 9.48 -5.89
C TRP A 235 0.21 8.55 -5.18
N ARG A 236 -0.22 7.33 -4.84
CA ARG A 236 0.67 6.35 -4.18
C ARG A 236 1.79 5.87 -5.09
N VAL A 237 1.50 5.59 -6.36
CA VAL A 237 2.52 5.20 -7.35
C VAL A 237 3.57 6.30 -7.52
N GLU A 238 3.14 7.56 -7.52
CA GLU A 238 4.00 8.73 -7.71
C GLU A 238 4.83 9.11 -6.47
N THR A 239 4.39 8.73 -5.27
CA THR A 239 5.04 9.13 -4.01
C THR A 239 5.82 8.00 -3.33
N LEU A 240 5.70 6.75 -3.80
CA LEU A 240 6.44 5.64 -3.22
C LEU A 240 7.87 5.57 -3.78
N PRO A 241 8.92 5.84 -2.96
CA PRO A 241 10.30 5.73 -3.43
C PRO A 241 10.66 4.27 -3.67
N LYS A 242 11.53 4.02 -4.68
CA LYS A 242 12.21 2.75 -4.82
C LYS A 242 13.21 2.61 -3.67
N LEU A 243 13.03 1.62 -2.84
CA LEU A 243 14.00 1.28 -1.80
C LEU A 243 15.14 0.50 -2.45
N GLU A 244 16.37 0.89 -2.16
CA GLU A 244 17.55 0.14 -2.60
C GLU A 244 17.62 -1.14 -1.75
N VAL A 245 17.22 -2.25 -2.35
CA VAL A 245 17.51 -3.58 -1.83
C VAL A 245 18.97 -3.85 -2.20
N THR A 246 19.87 -3.76 -1.25
CA THR A 246 21.30 -4.01 -1.49
C THR A 246 21.47 -5.44 -2.00
N THR A 247 22.40 -5.65 -2.92
CA THR A 247 22.69 -6.97 -3.56
C THR A 247 22.92 -8.07 -2.51
N GLU A 248 23.46 -7.74 -1.34
CA GLU A 248 23.60 -8.65 -0.19
C GLU A 248 22.26 -9.14 0.41
N GLN A 249 21.17 -8.37 0.25
CA GLN A 249 19.83 -8.83 0.65
C GLN A 249 19.30 -9.87 -0.32
N GLN A 250 19.69 -9.79 -1.56
CA GLN A 250 19.32 -10.74 -2.61
C GLN A 250 20.13 -12.04 -2.45
N GLU A 251 21.39 -11.95 -2.07
CA GLU A 251 22.24 -13.10 -1.75
C GLU A 251 21.80 -13.80 -0.46
N ALA A 252 21.40 -13.07 0.58
CA ALA A 252 20.86 -13.65 1.82
C ALA A 252 19.50 -14.34 1.60
N LEU A 253 18.63 -13.80 0.74
CA LEU A 253 17.37 -14.41 0.33
C LEU A 253 17.58 -15.65 -0.56
N CYS A 254 18.63 -15.67 -1.40
CA CYS A 254 19.01 -16.84 -2.18
C CYS A 254 19.64 -17.93 -1.29
N ALA A 255 20.40 -17.55 -0.27
CA ALA A 255 21.00 -18.50 0.68
C ALA A 255 19.97 -19.17 1.62
N GLU A 256 18.81 -18.57 1.84
CA GLU A 256 17.69 -19.20 2.59
C GLU A 256 16.98 -20.31 1.81
N HIS A 257 17.21 -20.41 0.49
CA HIS A 257 16.61 -21.43 -0.39
C HIS A 257 17.56 -22.57 -0.77
N GLU A 258 18.82 -22.54 -0.33
CA GLU A 258 19.71 -23.70 -0.46
C GLU A 258 19.63 -24.58 0.81
N PRO A 259 19.55 -25.93 0.67
CA PRO A 259 19.54 -26.84 1.81
C PRO A 259 20.86 -26.66 2.59
N ALA A 260 20.75 -26.34 3.84
CA ALA A 260 21.79 -25.96 4.75
C ALA A 260 23.08 -26.80 4.62
N PRO A 261 24.23 -26.19 4.31
CA PRO A 261 25.50 -26.76 4.69
C PRO A 261 25.65 -26.68 6.20
N GLN A 262 26.03 -27.79 6.80
CA GLN A 262 26.23 -28.04 8.21
C GLN A 262 26.73 -26.85 9.03
N ALA A 263 26.09 -26.67 10.16
CA ALA A 263 26.38 -25.75 11.27
C ALA A 263 27.84 -25.28 11.34
N LYS A 264 28.13 -24.13 10.78
CA LYS A 264 29.20 -23.29 11.27
C LYS A 264 28.68 -22.66 12.55
N LYS A 265 29.37 -22.97 13.68
CA LYS A 265 29.18 -22.40 15.02
C LYS A 265 28.76 -20.95 14.90
N SER A 266 27.63 -20.59 15.50
CA SER A 266 27.19 -19.21 15.67
C SER A 266 28.40 -18.43 16.22
N PRO A 267 28.90 -17.42 15.51
CA PRO A 267 29.90 -16.55 16.12
C PRO A 267 29.20 -15.90 17.31
N SER A 268 29.76 -16.06 18.51
CA SER A 268 29.35 -15.32 19.70
C SER A 268 29.22 -13.85 19.31
N LEU A 269 28.07 -13.21 19.63
CA LEU A 269 27.90 -11.77 19.42
C LEU A 269 29.20 -11.11 19.86
N PRO A 270 29.86 -10.28 19.02
CA PRO A 270 31.03 -9.55 19.48
C PRO A 270 30.58 -8.71 20.67
N SER A 271 31.17 -8.92 21.84
CA SER A 271 30.92 -8.16 23.08
C SER A 271 31.12 -6.65 22.91
N ASP A 272 31.54 -6.25 21.73
CA ASP A 272 32.06 -4.94 21.35
C ASP A 272 31.05 -4.09 20.50
N ILE A 273 29.89 -4.64 20.07
CA ILE A 273 28.94 -3.85 19.23
C ILE A 273 28.42 -2.63 19.99
N GLY A 274 28.13 -2.77 21.29
CA GLY A 274 27.66 -1.66 22.12
C GLY A 274 28.68 -0.53 22.22
N GLN A 275 29.94 -0.87 22.37
CA GLN A 275 31.04 0.10 22.43
C GLN A 275 31.24 0.79 21.06
N ARG A 276 31.23 0.04 19.96
CA ARG A 276 31.34 0.61 18.62
C ARG A 276 30.16 1.51 18.27
N LEU A 277 28.95 1.18 18.73
CA LEU A 277 27.77 2.05 18.57
C LEU A 277 27.99 3.37 19.34
N ALA A 278 28.53 3.34 20.56
CA ALA A 278 28.83 4.56 21.28
C ALA A 278 29.89 5.40 20.54
N GLU A 279 31.04 4.82 20.17
CA GLU A 279 32.14 5.52 19.53
C GLU A 279 31.81 6.01 18.10
N GLN A 280 31.15 5.19 17.27
CA GLN A 280 31.00 5.45 15.84
C GLN A 280 29.62 5.95 15.45
N CYS A 281 28.60 5.83 16.30
CA CYS A 281 27.27 6.35 16.03
C CYS A 281 26.91 7.51 16.95
N VAL A 282 27.16 7.38 18.25
CA VAL A 282 26.79 8.41 19.26
C VAL A 282 27.77 9.55 19.26
N ASP A 283 29.07 9.28 19.44
CA ASP A 283 30.12 10.32 19.57
C ASP A 283 30.32 11.07 18.25
N THR A 284 30.22 10.41 17.11
CA THR A 284 30.30 11.05 15.79
C THR A 284 28.97 11.69 15.33
N GLN A 285 27.90 11.54 16.11
CA GLN A 285 26.55 12.01 15.78
C GLN A 285 26.03 11.48 14.43
N LEU A 286 26.43 10.28 14.01
CA LEU A 286 25.97 9.68 12.75
C LEU A 286 24.46 9.57 12.67
N TYR A 287 23.77 9.44 13.82
CA TYR A 287 22.31 9.38 13.91
C TYR A 287 21.60 10.66 13.40
N VAL A 288 22.31 11.79 13.26
CA VAL A 288 21.77 13.03 12.70
C VAL A 288 21.66 12.96 11.18
N GLN A 289 22.35 12.04 10.53
CA GLN A 289 22.25 11.84 9.09
C GLN A 289 20.82 11.45 8.70
N HIS A 290 20.22 12.20 7.76
CA HIS A 290 18.92 11.86 7.19
C HIS A 290 18.98 10.53 6.42
N ASP A 291 17.85 9.79 6.40
CA ASP A 291 17.70 8.50 5.69
C ASP A 291 18.73 7.42 6.09
N LEU A 292 19.30 7.50 7.29
CA LEU A 292 20.22 6.49 7.80
C LEU A 292 19.56 5.10 7.79
N THR A 293 20.26 4.12 7.20
CA THR A 293 19.80 2.73 7.13
C THR A 293 20.60 1.83 8.05
N LEU A 294 20.01 0.71 8.48
CA LEU A 294 20.69 -0.32 9.25
C LEU A 294 21.94 -0.84 8.53
N HIS A 295 21.88 -0.95 7.19
CA HIS A 295 23.02 -1.39 6.38
C HIS A 295 24.19 -0.40 6.43
N GLN A 296 23.91 0.90 6.26
CA GLN A 296 24.93 1.96 6.37
C GLN A 296 25.60 1.95 7.75
N LEU A 297 24.78 1.84 8.81
CA LEU A 297 25.31 1.75 10.16
C LEU A 297 26.17 0.50 10.36
N ALA A 298 25.74 -0.65 9.83
CA ALA A 298 26.52 -1.89 9.90
C ALA A 298 27.88 -1.77 9.21
N MET A 299 27.92 -1.12 8.02
CA MET A 299 29.19 -0.85 7.32
C MET A 299 30.13 0.03 8.15
N VAL A 300 29.62 1.11 8.74
CA VAL A 300 30.44 2.00 9.60
C VAL A 300 30.99 1.23 10.79
N LEU A 301 30.18 0.38 11.43
CA LEU A 301 30.60 -0.42 12.58
C LEU A 301 31.52 -1.61 12.21
N GLY A 302 31.82 -1.83 10.92
CA GLY A 302 32.61 -2.97 10.46
C GLY A 302 31.96 -4.32 10.75
N THR A 303 30.63 -4.38 10.69
CA THR A 303 29.82 -5.58 10.89
C THR A 303 28.85 -5.80 9.76
N ASN A 304 28.13 -6.91 9.76
CA ASN A 304 27.09 -7.13 8.79
C ASN A 304 25.69 -6.76 9.36
N ARG A 305 24.74 -6.51 8.44
CA ARG A 305 23.36 -6.14 8.76
C ARG A 305 22.67 -7.17 9.66
N SER A 306 22.88 -8.47 9.41
CA SER A 306 22.22 -9.54 10.17
C SER A 306 22.63 -9.54 11.64
N TYR A 307 23.92 -9.35 11.93
CA TYR A 307 24.42 -9.23 13.29
C TYR A 307 23.86 -8.00 14.00
N LEU A 308 23.85 -6.85 13.33
CA LEU A 308 23.34 -5.63 13.92
C LEU A 308 21.82 -5.70 14.16
N SER A 309 21.06 -6.32 13.25
CA SER A 309 19.64 -6.61 13.43
C SER A 309 19.38 -7.53 14.63
N GLN A 310 20.20 -8.59 14.77
CA GLN A 310 20.12 -9.50 15.91
C GLN A 310 20.46 -8.81 17.23
N TYR A 311 21.44 -7.90 17.24
CA TYR A 311 21.79 -7.10 18.39
C TYR A 311 20.62 -6.24 18.87
N PHE A 312 19.98 -5.45 17.97
CA PHE A 312 18.80 -4.65 18.33
C PHE A 312 17.62 -5.53 18.78
N SER A 313 17.39 -6.65 18.11
CA SER A 313 16.35 -7.61 18.51
C SER A 313 16.60 -8.18 19.91
N GLY A 314 17.85 -8.44 20.26
CA GLY A 314 18.27 -8.89 21.60
C GLY A 314 18.02 -7.83 22.69
N LEU A 315 18.05 -6.55 22.32
CA LEU A 315 17.70 -5.43 23.21
C LEU A 315 16.17 -5.18 23.27
N GLY A 316 15.37 -5.90 22.48
CA GLY A 316 13.93 -5.66 22.36
C GLY A 316 13.57 -4.36 21.62
N LEU A 317 14.51 -3.79 20.85
CA LEU A 317 14.34 -2.52 20.14
C LEU A 317 14.40 -2.73 18.62
N SER A 318 13.70 -1.89 17.87
CA SER A 318 13.95 -1.77 16.43
C SER A 318 15.02 -0.70 16.18
N PHE A 319 15.70 -0.79 15.03
CA PHE A 319 16.67 0.22 14.60
C PHE A 319 16.06 1.64 14.59
N ASN A 320 14.83 1.77 14.08
CA ASN A 320 14.13 3.05 14.04
C ASN A 320 13.93 3.64 15.45
N ILE A 321 13.53 2.82 16.43
CA ILE A 321 13.34 3.28 17.82
C ILE A 321 14.67 3.75 18.38
N TYR A 322 15.76 2.99 18.20
CA TYR A 322 17.07 3.34 18.71
C TYR A 322 17.58 4.70 18.17
N ILE A 323 17.51 4.89 16.85
CA ILE A 323 17.94 6.16 16.24
C ILE A 323 17.02 7.33 16.64
N ASN A 324 15.70 7.12 16.72
CA ASN A 324 14.80 8.16 17.18
C ASN A 324 15.04 8.55 18.63
N ASP A 325 15.37 7.60 19.51
CA ASP A 325 15.74 7.90 20.90
C ASP A 325 17.00 8.81 20.97
N LEU A 326 18.01 8.54 20.16
CA LEU A 326 19.22 9.38 20.09
C LEU A 326 18.89 10.78 19.57
N ARG A 327 18.08 10.88 18.52
CA ARG A 327 17.66 12.17 17.92
C ARG A 327 16.80 13.00 18.89
N ILE A 328 15.87 12.37 19.63
CA ILE A 328 15.05 13.07 20.63
C ILE A 328 15.92 13.57 21.78
N ASN A 329 16.85 12.76 22.28
CA ASN A 329 17.79 13.20 23.32
C ASN A 329 18.66 14.35 22.82
N HIS A 330 19.05 14.34 21.55
CA HIS A 330 19.79 15.46 20.93
C HIS A 330 18.93 16.71 20.86
N PHE A 331 17.65 16.60 20.45
CA PHE A 331 16.71 17.71 20.45
C PHE A 331 16.58 18.34 21.85
N ILE A 332 16.42 17.52 22.88
CA ILE A 332 16.32 17.98 24.28
C ILE A 332 17.57 18.75 24.70
N ARG A 333 18.75 18.25 24.36
CA ARG A 333 20.02 18.95 24.62
C ARG A 333 20.10 20.28 23.88
N LEU A 334 19.81 20.31 22.60
CA LEU A 334 19.78 21.54 21.79
C LEU A 334 18.78 22.57 22.35
N TYR A 335 17.64 22.13 22.84
CA TYR A 335 16.65 22.98 23.49
C TYR A 335 17.22 23.60 24.77
N GLN A 336 17.84 22.82 25.64
CA GLN A 336 18.47 23.28 26.88
C GLN A 336 19.61 24.30 26.62
N GLU A 337 20.46 24.01 25.63
CA GLU A 337 21.54 24.91 25.20
C GLU A 337 20.97 26.24 24.63
N ALA A 338 19.90 26.17 23.83
CA ALA A 338 19.28 27.37 23.26
C ALA A 338 18.62 28.24 24.35
N VAL A 339 17.95 27.63 25.32
CA VAL A 339 17.36 28.35 26.48
C VAL A 339 18.46 28.97 27.33
N ALA A 340 19.52 28.23 27.71
CA ALA A 340 20.61 28.73 28.48
C ALA A 340 21.38 29.89 27.79
N SER A 341 21.48 29.84 26.45
CA SER A 341 22.16 30.90 25.67
C SER A 341 21.20 32.03 25.22
N GLN A 342 19.95 32.02 25.64
CA GLN A 342 18.90 32.98 25.26
C GLN A 342 18.80 33.21 23.73
N ARG A 343 19.06 32.18 22.94
CA ARG A 343 18.93 32.25 21.48
C ARG A 343 17.48 32.10 21.07
N HIS A 344 17.08 32.85 20.05
CA HIS A 344 15.81 32.60 19.38
C HIS A 344 15.87 31.30 18.60
N PHE A 345 14.90 30.43 18.78
CA PHE A 345 14.80 29.14 18.08
C PHE A 345 13.35 28.77 17.84
N THR A 346 13.12 27.90 16.87
CA THR A 346 11.83 27.24 16.66
C THR A 346 12.00 25.75 16.89
N ALA A 347 10.94 25.08 17.35
CA ALA A 347 10.94 23.63 17.50
C ALA A 347 11.29 22.91 16.19
N GLN A 348 10.89 23.47 15.06
CA GLN A 348 11.21 22.94 13.72
C GLN A 348 12.70 23.02 13.41
N GLN A 349 13.38 24.13 13.75
CA GLN A 349 14.83 24.28 13.56
C GLN A 349 15.61 23.27 14.41
N LEU A 350 15.23 23.11 15.67
CA LEU A 350 15.88 22.14 16.55
C LEU A 350 15.63 20.69 16.11
N ALA A 351 14.41 20.38 15.64
CA ALA A 351 14.09 19.06 15.08
C ALA A 351 14.94 18.74 13.85
N SER A 352 15.10 19.71 12.93
CA SER A 352 15.97 19.56 11.76
C SER A 352 17.42 19.36 12.17
N ALA A 353 17.93 20.14 13.13
CA ALA A 353 19.29 20.02 13.65
C ALA A 353 19.54 18.68 14.36
N SER A 354 18.51 18.06 14.92
CA SER A 354 18.61 16.74 15.55
C SER A 354 18.46 15.56 14.56
N GLY A 355 18.35 15.83 13.25
CA GLY A 355 18.37 14.81 12.19
C GLY A 355 17.01 14.43 11.63
N TYR A 356 15.94 15.16 11.93
CA TYR A 356 14.63 14.92 11.32
C TYR A 356 14.46 15.74 10.04
N ARG A 357 13.95 15.08 8.97
CA ARG A 357 13.67 15.74 7.70
C ARG A 357 12.40 16.60 7.77
N SER A 358 11.38 16.15 8.50
CA SER A 358 10.12 16.90 8.67
C SER A 358 9.73 17.01 10.15
N TYR A 359 9.06 18.14 10.46
CA TYR A 359 8.52 18.38 11.80
C TYR A 359 7.41 17.41 12.17
N SER A 360 6.62 16.95 11.22
CA SER A 360 5.54 15.98 11.44
C SER A 360 6.08 14.63 11.93
N THR A 361 7.13 14.10 11.30
CA THR A 361 7.80 12.87 11.70
C THR A 361 8.43 13.00 13.09
N PHE A 362 9.10 14.13 13.34
CA PHE A 362 9.64 14.45 14.66
C PHE A 362 8.56 14.48 15.74
N SER A 363 7.48 15.26 15.53
CA SER A 363 6.41 15.42 16.50
C SER A 363 5.74 14.10 16.86
N LEU A 364 5.56 13.21 15.88
CA LEU A 364 5.02 11.87 16.10
C LEU A 364 5.97 11.02 16.95
N ALA A 365 7.25 10.96 16.58
CA ALA A 365 8.27 10.22 17.32
C ALA A 365 8.43 10.74 18.76
N PHE A 366 8.45 12.06 18.91
CA PHE A 366 8.54 12.72 20.20
C PHE A 366 7.35 12.37 21.11
N LYS A 367 6.11 12.47 20.57
CA LYS A 367 4.91 12.10 21.32
C LYS A 367 4.89 10.62 21.72
N GLN A 368 5.34 9.73 20.84
CA GLN A 368 5.46 8.29 21.14
C GLN A 368 6.46 8.02 22.27
N ARG A 369 7.58 8.75 22.30
CA ARG A 369 8.66 8.57 23.27
C ARG A 369 8.40 9.26 24.61
N MET A 370 7.88 10.49 24.58
CA MET A 370 7.70 11.35 25.76
C MET A 370 6.29 11.30 26.34
N GLY A 371 5.32 10.69 25.65
CA GLY A 371 3.91 10.62 26.05
C GLY A 371 3.11 11.91 25.85
N GLN A 372 3.77 13.03 25.50
CA GLN A 372 3.14 14.34 25.33
C GLN A 372 3.61 15.06 24.05
N SER A 373 2.90 16.10 23.66
CA SER A 373 3.28 16.89 22.49
C SER A 373 4.55 17.72 22.74
N VAL A 374 5.28 18.05 21.68
CA VAL A 374 6.46 18.93 21.74
C VAL A 374 6.15 20.25 22.42
N THR A 375 5.02 20.88 22.04
CA THR A 375 4.60 22.17 22.60
C THR A 375 4.29 22.09 24.09
N ALA A 376 3.59 21.04 24.52
CA ALA A 376 3.31 20.83 25.94
C ALA A 376 4.60 20.61 26.72
N TRP A 377 5.49 19.77 26.22
CA TRP A 377 6.78 19.49 26.85
C TRP A 377 7.65 20.76 26.98
N MET A 378 7.76 21.58 25.93
CA MET A 378 8.51 22.83 25.94
C MET A 378 7.93 23.84 26.93
N HIS A 379 6.61 23.93 27.03
CA HIS A 379 5.93 24.78 28.01
C HIS A 379 6.24 24.32 29.46
N ASP A 380 6.15 23.02 29.72
CA ASP A 380 6.44 22.46 31.03
C ASP A 380 7.92 22.65 31.41
N ALA A 381 8.82 22.42 30.46
CA ALA A 381 10.27 22.63 30.64
C ALA A 381 10.63 24.09 30.90
N ALA A 382 9.92 25.04 30.30
CA ALA A 382 10.12 26.48 30.54
C ALA A 382 9.61 26.95 31.93
N ASN A 383 8.64 26.20 32.50
CA ASN A 383 8.03 26.53 33.80
C ASN A 383 8.68 25.77 34.99
N GLN A 384 9.62 24.85 34.73
CA GLN A 384 10.39 24.20 35.78
C GLN A 384 11.51 25.16 36.25
N PRO A 385 11.54 25.57 37.52
CA PRO A 385 12.67 26.37 38.02
C PRO A 385 13.92 25.55 37.94
N THR A 386 14.97 26.11 37.33
CA THR A 386 16.36 25.61 37.29
C THR A 386 16.98 25.57 38.65
#